data_e9ba6e547fb46e7c2490c06e9c9dc424
#
_entry.id   e9ba6e547fb46e7c2490c06e9c9dc424
#
_cell.length_a   1.000
_cell.length_b   1.000
_cell.length_c   1.000
_cell.angle_alpha   90.00
_cell.angle_beta   90.00
_cell.angle_gamma   90.00
#
_symmetry.space_group_name_H-M   'P 1'
#
loop_
_entity.id
_entity.type
_entity.pdbx_description
1 polymer ?
#
loop_
_entity_poly.entity_id
_entity_poly.type
_entity_poly.pdbx_seq_one_letter_code
_entity_poly.pdbx_strand_id
1 'polypeptide(L)'
;MTEEISGVIFGVWFLIGAALVFWMQAGFAMVEAGFTRAKNTGNILMKNLMDFCIGTVVFILIGFSLLLGEDVLGFIGKPGFDIFTSYKDFDWSNFVFNLVFCATTATIVSGAMAERTKFFSYCVYSGVISALIYPIEAHWIWGGGWLSQIGFHDFAGSCAIHMVGGISALVGAAILGPRIGKFTKDKNGKITKVNAIPGHNITIGALGVFILWLGWYGFNGAAAKSVEQLGSIFVTTTIAPALATVVCMIFTWLKYGKPDVSMCLNASLAGLVAITAGCDVTDALGAIIIGSVAGLLVCFGVWFLDNVLRVDDPVGAVAVHMMNGIWGTIAVGLFATNSAPGYSIADSKGNELVGLFYGGGFKLLGLQLTGFVSVAAWTVVTITIVFLVIKATLGLRVSEEEEIIGLDPTEHGLPSAYAGFAIMDVSGDVMDVNENTDLGSSEYATASQAKKDAAVPVVNATTPASASGIHKVVIISKLTKYDKLRKAMNDLGVTGMTVTQVMGCGIQKGAGEKYRGAELDATLLPKVKVEVIVGKIPVEKVIETAKKTLYTGHIGDGKIFVYDVAQVVKVRTGEEGIEALQDVE
;
A
#
# COMPACT_ATOMS: atom_id res chain seq x y z
N MET A 1 5.62 0.20 -46.26
CA MET A 1 5.85 1.45 -45.53
C MET A 1 7.34 1.74 -45.65
N THR A 2 7.76 2.97 -45.98
CA THR A 2 9.20 3.27 -46.05
C THR A 2 9.77 3.25 -44.60
N GLU A 3 11.06 2.92 -44.43
CA GLU A 3 11.72 2.90 -43.11
C GLU A 3 11.57 4.24 -42.39
N GLU A 4 11.67 5.35 -43.10
CA GLU A 4 11.51 6.68 -42.53
C GLU A 4 10.11 6.91 -41.94
N ILE A 5 9.03 6.51 -42.65
CA ILE A 5 7.65 6.61 -42.14
C ILE A 5 7.45 5.69 -40.94
N SER A 6 8.01 4.50 -40.98
CA SER A 6 7.98 3.57 -39.85
C SER A 6 8.67 4.17 -38.61
N GLY A 7 9.85 4.75 -38.78
CA GLY A 7 10.58 5.40 -37.69
C GLY A 7 9.80 6.55 -37.04
N VAL A 8 9.14 7.39 -37.86
CA VAL A 8 8.30 8.49 -37.33
C VAL A 8 7.10 7.95 -36.54
N ILE A 9 6.39 6.94 -37.09
CA ILE A 9 5.21 6.36 -36.40
C ILE A 9 5.58 5.72 -35.05
N PHE A 10 6.65 4.90 -35.03
CA PHE A 10 7.08 4.27 -33.80
C PHE A 10 7.73 5.25 -32.83
N GLY A 11 8.36 6.31 -33.28
CA GLY A 11 8.83 7.40 -32.42
C GLY A 11 7.67 8.13 -31.70
N VAL A 12 6.58 8.43 -32.44
CA VAL A 12 5.37 8.99 -31.80
C VAL A 12 4.70 8.00 -30.87
N TRP A 13 4.60 6.73 -31.28
CA TRP A 13 4.03 5.68 -30.43
C TRP A 13 4.83 5.50 -29.12
N PHE A 14 6.16 5.56 -29.17
CA PHE A 14 7.02 5.48 -27.99
C PHE A 14 6.71 6.57 -26.95
N LEU A 15 6.51 7.82 -27.42
CA LEU A 15 6.11 8.93 -26.54
C LEU A 15 4.68 8.78 -26.01
N ILE A 16 3.75 8.26 -26.81
CA ILE A 16 2.40 7.92 -26.33
C ILE A 16 2.50 6.83 -25.25
N GLY A 17 3.35 5.81 -25.47
CA GLY A 17 3.62 4.78 -24.46
C GLY A 17 4.17 5.36 -23.16
N ALA A 18 5.12 6.29 -23.23
CA ALA A 18 5.61 6.99 -22.04
C ALA A 18 4.50 7.76 -21.32
N ALA A 19 3.61 8.43 -22.04
CA ALA A 19 2.45 9.13 -21.46
C ALA A 19 1.45 8.15 -20.80
N LEU A 20 1.22 6.98 -21.39
CA LEU A 20 0.38 5.93 -20.81
C LEU A 20 1.00 5.38 -19.52
N VAL A 21 2.32 5.19 -19.46
CA VAL A 21 3.01 4.76 -18.25
C VAL A 21 2.98 5.86 -17.17
N PHE A 22 3.15 7.13 -17.53
CA PHE A 22 2.92 8.24 -16.61
C PHE A 22 1.51 8.20 -16.01
N TRP A 23 0.50 7.94 -16.83
CA TRP A 23 -0.89 7.83 -16.37
C TRP A 23 -1.10 6.69 -15.35
N MET A 24 -0.25 5.66 -15.36
CA MET A 24 -0.26 4.60 -14.35
C MET A 24 0.01 5.11 -12.92
N GLN A 25 0.65 6.26 -12.74
CA GLN A 25 0.82 6.88 -11.42
C GLN A 25 -0.54 7.17 -10.75
N ALA A 26 -1.53 7.64 -11.54
CA ALA A 26 -2.90 7.79 -11.06
C ALA A 26 -3.53 6.43 -10.70
N GLY A 27 -3.26 5.39 -11.49
CA GLY A 27 -3.71 4.03 -11.22
C GLY A 27 -3.16 3.47 -9.90
N PHE A 28 -1.86 3.59 -9.67
CA PHE A 28 -1.22 3.19 -8.40
C PHE A 28 -1.80 3.96 -7.21
N ALA A 29 -1.91 5.28 -7.33
CA ALA A 29 -2.48 6.12 -6.28
C ALA A 29 -3.91 5.67 -5.90
N MET A 30 -4.75 5.30 -6.89
CA MET A 30 -6.10 4.81 -6.67
C MET A 30 -6.15 3.41 -6.07
N VAL A 31 -5.30 2.48 -6.51
CA VAL A 31 -5.19 1.13 -5.92
C VAL A 31 -4.77 1.24 -4.46
N GLU A 32 -3.70 1.98 -4.18
CA GLU A 32 -3.20 2.15 -2.82
C GLU A 32 -4.21 2.83 -1.91
N ALA A 33 -4.81 3.94 -2.36
CA ALA A 33 -5.83 4.65 -1.59
C ALA A 33 -7.05 3.76 -1.32
N GLY A 34 -7.51 3.02 -2.32
CA GLY A 34 -8.68 2.15 -2.21
C GLY A 34 -8.48 0.98 -1.24
N PHE A 35 -7.26 0.40 -1.20
CA PHE A 35 -6.94 -0.78 -0.38
C PHE A 35 -6.41 -0.43 1.01
N THR A 36 -6.28 0.83 1.34
CA THR A 36 -5.87 1.32 2.66
C THR A 36 -7.01 2.04 3.38
N ARG A 37 -6.80 2.40 4.65
CA ARG A 37 -7.81 3.08 5.45
C ARG A 37 -7.91 4.56 5.07
N ALA A 38 -9.13 5.09 5.05
CA ALA A 38 -9.47 6.44 4.60
C ALA A 38 -8.68 7.57 5.30
N LYS A 39 -8.27 7.37 6.53
CA LYS A 39 -7.48 8.33 7.33
C LYS A 39 -6.04 8.56 6.83
N ASN A 40 -5.63 7.84 5.79
CA ASN A 40 -4.30 7.93 5.19
C ASN A 40 -4.35 8.27 3.69
N THR A 41 -5.53 8.58 3.15
CA THR A 41 -5.72 8.76 1.70
C THR A 41 -4.92 9.94 1.17
N GLY A 42 -4.93 11.08 1.86
CA GLY A 42 -4.16 12.26 1.48
C GLY A 42 -2.66 12.00 1.50
N ASN A 43 -2.17 11.29 2.53
CA ASN A 43 -0.77 10.87 2.63
C ASN A 43 -0.36 9.96 1.45
N ILE A 44 -1.22 9.01 1.06
CA ILE A 44 -0.95 8.11 -0.06
C ILE A 44 -0.89 8.88 -1.39
N LEU A 45 -1.84 9.78 -1.63
CA LEU A 45 -1.83 10.60 -2.84
C LEU A 45 -0.57 11.47 -2.92
N MET A 46 -0.18 12.08 -1.79
CA MET A 46 1.04 12.89 -1.70
C MET A 46 2.30 12.05 -1.94
N LYS A 47 2.38 10.83 -1.41
CA LYS A 47 3.49 9.91 -1.65
C LYS A 47 3.63 9.56 -3.13
N ASN A 48 2.54 9.15 -3.78
CA ASN A 48 2.55 8.80 -5.20
C ASN A 48 2.95 9.99 -6.09
N LEU A 49 2.48 11.21 -5.77
CA LEU A 49 2.91 12.41 -6.48
C LEU A 49 4.41 12.67 -6.28
N MET A 50 4.90 12.51 -5.06
CA MET A 50 6.31 12.77 -4.74
C MET A 50 7.25 11.72 -5.33
N ASP A 51 6.84 10.47 -5.49
CA ASP A 51 7.63 9.45 -6.19
C ASP A 51 8.00 9.92 -7.60
N PHE A 52 7.02 10.38 -8.33
CA PHE A 52 7.25 10.89 -9.67
C PHE A 52 8.10 12.17 -9.66
N CYS A 53 7.78 13.14 -8.79
CA CYS A 53 8.49 14.42 -8.75
C CYS A 53 9.93 14.27 -8.27
N ILE A 54 10.17 13.55 -7.17
CA ILE A 54 11.52 13.31 -6.63
C ILE A 54 12.30 12.41 -7.60
N GLY A 55 11.66 11.33 -8.09
CA GLY A 55 12.24 10.47 -9.10
C GLY A 55 12.73 11.26 -10.31
N THR A 56 11.91 12.17 -10.83
CA THR A 56 12.28 13.05 -11.95
C THR A 56 13.53 13.87 -11.64
N VAL A 57 13.56 14.53 -10.48
CA VAL A 57 14.70 15.39 -10.10
C VAL A 57 16.00 14.60 -9.98
N VAL A 58 15.99 13.45 -9.28
CA VAL A 58 17.22 12.68 -9.09
C VAL A 58 17.62 11.91 -10.36
N PHE A 59 16.65 11.49 -11.17
CA PHE A 59 16.91 10.81 -12.43
C PHE A 59 17.55 11.74 -13.46
N ILE A 60 17.10 13.01 -13.55
CA ILE A 60 17.74 14.07 -14.34
C ILE A 60 19.20 14.29 -13.93
N LEU A 61 19.45 14.30 -12.61
CA LEU A 61 20.78 14.64 -12.09
C LEU A 61 21.79 13.51 -12.25
N ILE A 62 21.36 12.26 -12.07
CA ILE A 62 22.29 11.12 -12.07
C ILE A 62 21.68 9.82 -12.62
N GLY A 63 20.41 9.53 -12.37
CA GLY A 63 19.83 8.21 -12.68
C GLY A 63 19.90 7.87 -14.16
N PHE A 64 19.57 8.80 -15.04
CA PHE A 64 19.56 8.57 -16.49
C PHE A 64 20.95 8.20 -17.02
N SER A 65 21.99 8.90 -16.62
CA SER A 65 23.36 8.61 -17.05
C SER A 65 23.89 7.29 -16.48
N LEU A 66 23.51 6.92 -15.25
CA LEU A 66 23.84 5.60 -14.70
C LEU A 66 23.15 4.47 -15.44
N LEU A 67 21.94 4.70 -15.98
CA LEU A 67 21.18 3.70 -16.72
C LEU A 67 21.65 3.59 -18.17
N LEU A 68 21.70 4.70 -18.93
CA LEU A 68 21.91 4.70 -20.38
C LEU A 68 23.20 5.42 -20.84
N GLY A 69 24.06 5.84 -19.91
CA GLY A 69 25.38 6.34 -20.24
C GLY A 69 26.27 5.26 -20.85
N GLU A 70 27.41 5.67 -21.42
CA GLU A 70 28.45 4.78 -21.95
C GLU A 70 28.80 3.69 -20.90
N ASP A 71 28.79 2.42 -21.31
CA ASP A 71 29.01 1.30 -20.40
C ASP A 71 30.39 1.36 -19.74
N VAL A 72 30.42 1.20 -18.43
CA VAL A 72 31.65 1.07 -17.64
C VAL A 72 31.71 -0.32 -17.01
N LEU A 73 32.54 -1.16 -17.60
CA LEU A 73 32.83 -2.53 -17.15
C LEU A 73 31.62 -3.47 -17.07
N GLY A 74 30.57 -3.19 -17.82
CA GLY A 74 29.32 -3.93 -17.78
C GLY A 74 28.45 -3.66 -16.56
N PHE A 75 28.83 -2.71 -15.71
CA PHE A 75 28.24 -2.56 -14.38
C PHE A 75 27.39 -1.29 -14.21
N ILE A 76 27.83 -0.16 -14.74
CA ILE A 76 27.10 1.13 -14.68
C ILE A 76 27.29 1.91 -15.97
N GLY A 77 26.32 2.77 -16.29
CA GLY A 77 26.54 3.83 -17.25
C GLY A 77 27.46 4.91 -16.68
N LYS A 78 28.31 5.49 -17.52
CA LYS A 78 29.22 6.59 -17.15
C LYS A 78 28.40 7.81 -16.68
N PRO A 79 28.60 8.28 -15.45
CA PRO A 79 27.92 9.47 -14.98
C PRO A 79 28.22 10.67 -15.88
N GLY A 80 27.19 11.41 -16.26
CA GLY A 80 27.27 12.56 -17.14
C GLY A 80 26.09 13.51 -16.98
N PHE A 81 26.24 14.69 -17.57
CA PHE A 81 25.21 15.73 -17.54
C PHE A 81 24.77 16.12 -18.96
N ASP A 82 24.69 15.14 -19.87
CA ASP A 82 24.44 15.35 -21.30
C ASP A 82 23.10 16.06 -21.56
N ILE A 83 22.10 15.84 -20.69
CA ILE A 83 20.85 16.58 -20.74
C ILE A 83 21.03 18.10 -20.66
N PHE A 84 22.11 18.58 -20.02
CA PHE A 84 22.42 20.00 -19.88
C PHE A 84 23.49 20.49 -20.86
N THR A 85 24.40 19.60 -21.27
CA THR A 85 25.59 19.94 -22.07
C THR A 85 25.42 19.63 -23.55
N SER A 86 24.59 18.64 -23.91
CA SER A 86 24.36 18.16 -25.28
C SER A 86 22.90 18.30 -25.68
N TYR A 87 22.25 19.37 -25.27
CA TYR A 87 20.79 19.58 -25.39
C TYR A 87 20.22 19.31 -26.79
N LYS A 88 20.94 19.69 -27.84
CA LYS A 88 20.47 19.54 -29.22
C LYS A 88 20.42 18.08 -29.68
N ASP A 89 21.36 17.27 -29.22
CA ASP A 89 21.55 15.88 -29.66
C ASP A 89 21.14 14.87 -28.57
N PHE A 90 20.47 15.34 -27.51
CA PHE A 90 20.04 14.52 -26.39
C PHE A 90 18.85 13.64 -26.79
N ASP A 91 18.84 12.38 -26.35
CA ASP A 91 17.74 11.43 -26.61
C ASP A 91 16.57 11.64 -25.64
N TRP A 92 15.74 12.63 -25.96
CA TRP A 92 14.60 13.05 -25.16
C TRP A 92 13.57 11.94 -24.96
N SER A 93 13.33 11.13 -25.97
CA SER A 93 12.33 10.06 -25.94
C SER A 93 12.73 8.96 -24.98
N ASN A 94 13.98 8.51 -25.04
CA ASN A 94 14.50 7.54 -24.10
C ASN A 94 14.56 8.08 -22.67
N PHE A 95 14.87 9.36 -22.50
CA PHE A 95 14.86 9.97 -21.17
C PHE A 95 13.47 9.87 -20.54
N VAL A 96 12.42 10.36 -21.19
CA VAL A 96 11.09 10.40 -20.59
C VAL A 96 10.51 8.99 -20.38
N PHE A 97 10.79 8.06 -21.30
CA PHE A 97 10.32 6.68 -21.17
C PHE A 97 11.00 5.96 -19.97
N ASN A 98 12.31 6.07 -19.83
CA ASN A 98 13.02 5.44 -18.71
C ASN A 98 12.74 6.14 -17.37
N LEU A 99 12.43 7.44 -17.37
CA LEU A 99 11.97 8.16 -16.19
C LEU A 99 10.67 7.57 -15.62
N VAL A 100 9.68 7.32 -16.46
CA VAL A 100 8.39 6.78 -15.98
C VAL A 100 8.51 5.33 -15.49
N PHE A 101 9.46 4.56 -16.01
CA PHE A 101 9.83 3.22 -15.51
C PHE A 101 10.52 3.29 -14.15
N CYS A 102 11.48 4.20 -14.00
CA CYS A 102 12.16 4.48 -12.74
C CYS A 102 11.16 4.84 -11.63
N ALA A 103 10.25 5.77 -11.91
CA ALA A 103 9.22 6.19 -10.95
C ALA A 103 8.32 5.01 -10.54
N THR A 104 7.94 4.13 -11.49
CA THR A 104 7.13 2.95 -11.20
C THR A 104 7.81 2.02 -10.19
N THR A 105 9.12 1.80 -10.30
CA THR A 105 9.89 0.96 -9.37
C THR A 105 9.81 1.48 -7.92
N ALA A 106 9.94 2.79 -7.73
CA ALA A 106 9.83 3.42 -6.41
C ALA A 106 8.41 3.37 -5.85
N THR A 107 7.39 3.61 -6.71
CA THR A 107 5.98 3.62 -6.33
C THR A 107 5.52 2.26 -5.78
N ILE A 108 5.99 1.13 -6.32
CA ILE A 108 5.63 -0.22 -5.84
C ILE A 108 5.90 -0.39 -4.34
N VAL A 109 6.94 0.24 -3.80
CA VAL A 109 7.31 0.14 -2.39
C VAL A 109 6.30 0.83 -1.47
N SER A 110 5.66 1.89 -1.97
CA SER A 110 4.69 2.72 -1.23
C SER A 110 3.59 1.89 -0.59
N GLY A 111 2.97 1.00 -1.37
CA GLY A 111 1.81 0.21 -0.95
C GLY A 111 2.09 -0.72 0.23
N ALA A 112 3.23 -1.43 0.20
CA ALA A 112 3.61 -2.36 1.27
C ALA A 112 3.95 -1.65 2.59
N MET A 113 4.37 -0.41 2.53
CA MET A 113 4.76 0.40 3.68
C MET A 113 3.69 1.42 4.10
N ALA A 114 2.53 1.40 3.47
CA ALA A 114 1.43 2.33 3.70
C ALA A 114 0.94 2.35 5.16
N GLU A 115 0.35 3.48 5.56
CA GLU A 115 -0.32 3.76 6.83
C GLU A 115 0.57 3.93 8.08
N ARG A 116 1.89 3.65 8.00
CA ARG A 116 2.80 3.68 9.17
C ARG A 116 4.21 4.21 8.90
N THR A 117 4.52 4.60 7.67
CA THR A 117 5.84 5.14 7.30
C THR A 117 5.86 6.66 7.41
N LYS A 118 6.91 7.24 8.01
CA LYS A 118 7.13 8.68 8.01
C LYS A 118 7.28 9.20 6.59
N PHE A 119 6.59 10.28 6.26
CA PHE A 119 6.58 10.86 4.92
C PHE A 119 7.98 11.30 4.46
N PHE A 120 8.74 11.96 5.33
CA PHE A 120 10.11 12.37 4.98
C PHE A 120 11.03 11.18 4.68
N SER A 121 10.95 10.11 5.48
CA SER A 121 11.72 8.87 5.24
C SER A 121 11.32 8.19 3.94
N TYR A 122 10.04 8.28 3.59
CA TYR A 122 9.52 7.86 2.30
C TYR A 122 10.20 8.60 1.14
N CYS A 123 10.23 9.94 1.18
CA CYS A 123 10.87 10.77 0.16
C CYS A 123 12.36 10.40 -0.04
N VAL A 124 13.06 10.13 1.06
CA VAL A 124 14.49 9.77 1.01
C VAL A 124 14.70 8.43 0.31
N TYR A 125 13.99 7.37 0.69
CA TYR A 125 14.23 6.07 0.05
C TYR A 125 13.76 6.03 -1.41
N SER A 126 12.65 6.70 -1.74
CA SER A 126 12.19 6.86 -3.12
C SER A 126 13.27 7.54 -3.98
N GLY A 127 13.87 8.62 -3.47
CA GLY A 127 14.98 9.29 -4.13
C GLY A 127 16.19 8.38 -4.32
N VAL A 128 16.58 7.57 -3.33
CA VAL A 128 17.72 6.65 -3.45
C VAL A 128 17.44 5.50 -4.44
N ILE A 129 16.23 4.95 -4.43
CA ILE A 129 15.84 3.93 -5.42
C ILE A 129 15.98 4.52 -6.83
N SER A 130 15.44 5.70 -7.06
CA SER A 130 15.41 6.35 -8.38
C SER A 130 16.79 6.88 -8.83
N ALA A 131 17.67 7.24 -7.89
CA ALA A 131 19.00 7.74 -8.21
C ALA A 131 20.03 6.64 -8.46
N LEU A 132 19.96 5.52 -7.71
CA LEU A 132 21.06 4.55 -7.62
C LEU A 132 20.61 3.10 -7.82
N ILE A 133 19.61 2.62 -7.03
CA ILE A 133 19.33 1.18 -6.98
C ILE A 133 18.82 0.68 -8.32
N TYR A 134 17.74 1.31 -8.80
CA TYR A 134 17.11 0.97 -10.09
C TYR A 134 18.05 1.29 -11.28
N PRO A 135 18.64 2.49 -11.43
CA PRO A 135 19.43 2.78 -12.61
C PRO A 135 20.63 1.85 -12.83
N ILE A 136 21.27 1.41 -11.76
CA ILE A 136 22.45 0.55 -11.84
C ILE A 136 22.07 -0.87 -12.30
N GLU A 137 21.07 -1.49 -11.72
CA GLU A 137 20.66 -2.84 -12.13
C GLU A 137 19.95 -2.84 -13.50
N ALA A 138 19.19 -1.78 -13.81
CA ALA A 138 18.57 -1.62 -15.12
C ALA A 138 19.61 -1.38 -16.23
N HIS A 139 20.77 -0.78 -15.91
CA HIS A 139 21.90 -0.70 -16.84
C HIS A 139 22.39 -2.10 -17.24
N TRP A 140 22.43 -3.06 -16.30
CA TRP A 140 22.85 -4.44 -16.62
C TRP A 140 21.95 -5.06 -17.69
N ILE A 141 20.69 -4.67 -17.75
CA ILE A 141 19.64 -5.24 -18.60
C ILE A 141 19.46 -4.44 -19.88
N TRP A 142 19.35 -3.10 -19.80
CA TRP A 142 18.98 -2.23 -20.91
C TRP A 142 20.05 -1.23 -21.32
N GLY A 143 21.00 -0.94 -20.43
CA GLY A 143 22.10 0.02 -20.70
C GLY A 143 23.33 -0.59 -21.39
N GLY A 144 23.23 -1.81 -21.89
CA GLY A 144 24.37 -2.51 -22.52
C GLY A 144 25.28 -3.20 -21.50
N GLY A 145 24.90 -3.32 -20.23
CA GLY A 145 25.66 -3.97 -19.18
C GLY A 145 25.74 -5.50 -19.31
N TRP A 146 26.37 -6.15 -18.36
CA TRP A 146 26.82 -7.55 -18.44
C TRP A 146 25.69 -8.57 -18.63
N LEU A 147 24.47 -8.33 -18.09
CA LEU A 147 23.33 -9.23 -18.30
C LEU A 147 22.85 -9.20 -19.76
N SER A 148 22.76 -8.01 -20.36
CA SER A 148 22.45 -7.85 -21.78
C SER A 148 23.49 -8.57 -22.63
N GLN A 149 24.77 -8.43 -22.32
CA GLN A 149 25.87 -9.03 -23.07
C GLN A 149 25.87 -10.56 -23.07
N ILE A 150 25.32 -11.19 -22.02
CA ILE A 150 25.22 -12.67 -21.98
C ILE A 150 23.94 -13.22 -22.61
N GLY A 151 22.95 -12.36 -22.95
CA GLY A 151 21.68 -12.76 -23.55
C GLY A 151 20.53 -12.92 -22.54
N PHE A 152 20.60 -12.29 -21.37
CA PHE A 152 19.45 -12.14 -20.47
C PHE A 152 18.39 -11.28 -21.14
N HIS A 153 17.13 -11.66 -21.00
CA HIS A 153 16.01 -10.95 -21.63
C HIS A 153 14.95 -10.53 -20.60
N ASP A 154 14.67 -9.25 -20.56
CA ASP A 154 13.55 -8.65 -19.86
C ASP A 154 13.05 -7.48 -20.70
N PHE A 155 11.98 -7.69 -21.49
CA PHE A 155 11.54 -6.70 -22.47
C PHE A 155 11.06 -5.41 -21.82
N ALA A 156 10.19 -5.52 -20.79
CA ALA A 156 9.58 -4.35 -20.19
C ALA A 156 9.63 -4.31 -18.65
N GLY A 157 10.34 -5.22 -17.97
CA GLY A 157 10.69 -5.03 -16.56
C GLY A 157 9.99 -5.91 -15.52
N SER A 158 9.64 -7.18 -15.83
CA SER A 158 9.27 -8.11 -14.75
C SER A 158 10.38 -8.21 -13.70
N CYS A 159 11.65 -8.28 -14.14
CA CYS A 159 12.83 -8.29 -13.28
C CYS A 159 13.19 -6.87 -12.82
N ALA A 160 13.56 -6.02 -13.78
CA ALA A 160 14.14 -4.69 -13.51
C ALA A 160 13.23 -3.75 -12.73
N ILE A 161 11.92 -3.85 -12.88
CA ILE A 161 10.97 -2.93 -12.25
C ILE A 161 10.18 -3.63 -11.14
N HIS A 162 9.46 -4.68 -11.52
CA HIS A 162 8.49 -5.29 -10.61
C HIS A 162 9.15 -6.12 -9.52
N MET A 163 10.12 -6.95 -9.86
CA MET A 163 10.85 -7.72 -8.85
C MET A 163 11.65 -6.80 -7.93
N VAL A 164 12.34 -5.80 -8.47
CA VAL A 164 13.13 -4.83 -7.68
C VAL A 164 12.25 -4.02 -6.74
N GLY A 165 11.15 -3.45 -7.23
CA GLY A 165 10.16 -2.75 -6.41
C GLY A 165 9.53 -3.67 -5.36
N GLY A 166 9.18 -4.90 -5.74
CA GLY A 166 8.56 -5.88 -4.86
C GLY A 166 9.50 -6.44 -3.77
N ILE A 167 10.79 -6.65 -4.07
CA ILE A 167 11.82 -7.00 -3.07
C ILE A 167 12.02 -5.82 -2.11
N SER A 168 12.11 -4.61 -2.63
CA SER A 168 12.24 -3.40 -1.81
C SER A 168 11.03 -3.23 -0.88
N ALA A 169 9.83 -3.52 -1.37
CA ALA A 169 8.60 -3.56 -0.60
C ALA A 169 8.63 -4.59 0.53
N LEU A 170 9.09 -5.81 0.24
CA LEU A 170 9.22 -6.89 1.25
C LEU A 170 10.20 -6.51 2.36
N VAL A 171 11.41 -6.07 1.99
CA VAL A 171 12.46 -5.68 2.95
C VAL A 171 12.00 -4.48 3.77
N GLY A 172 11.41 -3.48 3.13
CA GLY A 172 10.87 -2.29 3.79
C GLY A 172 9.77 -2.63 4.80
N ALA A 173 8.76 -3.41 4.40
CA ALA A 173 7.66 -3.83 5.27
C ALA A 173 8.15 -4.68 6.45
N ALA A 174 9.14 -5.56 6.24
CA ALA A 174 9.73 -6.38 7.29
C ALA A 174 10.50 -5.54 8.35
N ILE A 175 11.30 -4.55 7.90
CA ILE A 175 12.07 -3.66 8.81
C ILE A 175 11.16 -2.67 9.53
N LEU A 176 10.11 -2.18 8.87
CA LEU A 176 9.12 -1.25 9.40
C LEU A 176 8.22 -1.90 10.45
N GLY A 177 7.88 -3.17 10.25
CA GLY A 177 6.95 -3.93 11.07
C GLY A 177 5.48 -3.76 10.65
N PRO A 178 4.58 -4.59 11.21
CA PRO A 178 3.17 -4.61 10.84
C PRO A 178 2.42 -3.39 11.38
N ARG A 179 1.28 -3.07 10.73
CA ARG A 179 0.31 -2.09 11.26
C ARG A 179 -0.22 -2.54 12.61
N ILE A 180 -0.58 -1.57 13.44
CA ILE A 180 -1.24 -1.82 14.72
C ILE A 180 -2.52 -2.63 14.47
N GLY A 181 -2.67 -3.75 15.19
CA GLY A 181 -3.82 -4.65 15.06
C GLY A 181 -3.75 -5.70 13.96
N LYS A 182 -2.72 -5.71 13.10
CA LYS A 182 -2.59 -6.75 12.06
C LYS A 182 -2.42 -8.16 12.63
N PHE A 183 -1.68 -8.30 13.72
CA PHE A 183 -1.41 -9.58 14.36
C PHE A 183 -1.80 -9.56 15.84
N THR A 184 -2.66 -10.48 16.27
CA THR A 184 -2.95 -10.72 17.69
C THR A 184 -1.88 -11.64 18.26
N LYS A 185 -1.35 -11.27 19.46
CA LYS A 185 -0.31 -12.03 20.15
C LYS A 185 -0.83 -12.53 21.50
N ASP A 186 -0.38 -13.69 21.93
CA ASP A 186 -0.60 -14.19 23.29
C ASP A 186 0.33 -13.51 24.31
N LYS A 187 0.19 -13.90 25.60
CA LYS A 187 1.01 -13.38 26.70
C LYS A 187 2.52 -13.65 26.52
N ASN A 188 2.88 -14.59 25.67
CA ASN A 188 4.27 -14.95 25.38
C ASN A 188 4.80 -14.27 24.11
N GLY A 189 4.01 -13.37 23.50
CA GLY A 189 4.36 -12.68 22.25
C GLY A 189 4.21 -13.51 20.99
N LYS A 190 3.67 -14.74 21.08
CA LYS A 190 3.40 -15.59 19.91
C LYS A 190 2.16 -15.11 19.17
N ILE A 191 2.26 -14.97 17.85
CA ILE A 191 1.13 -14.60 17.01
C ILE A 191 0.12 -15.76 16.97
N THR A 192 -1.12 -15.46 17.37
CA THR A 192 -2.23 -16.42 17.45
C THR A 192 -3.25 -16.21 16.34
N LYS A 193 -3.39 -14.97 15.83
CA LYS A 193 -4.37 -14.63 14.81
C LYS A 193 -3.82 -13.58 13.84
N VAL A 194 -4.16 -13.70 12.57
CA VAL A 194 -3.98 -12.66 11.55
C VAL A 194 -5.31 -11.95 11.35
N ASN A 195 -5.34 -10.65 11.56
CA ASN A 195 -6.53 -9.84 11.42
C ASN A 195 -6.61 -9.19 10.04
N ALA A 196 -7.80 -9.16 9.46
CA ALA A 196 -8.05 -8.42 8.24
C ALA A 196 -8.12 -6.91 8.55
N ILE A 197 -7.43 -6.11 7.74
CA ILE A 197 -7.54 -4.65 7.75
C ILE A 197 -8.01 -4.25 6.34
N PRO A 198 -9.32 -4.20 6.10
CA PRO A 198 -9.85 -3.94 4.77
C PRO A 198 -9.58 -2.50 4.32
N GLY A 199 -9.44 -2.33 3.00
CA GLY A 199 -9.42 -1.02 2.38
C GLY A 199 -10.77 -0.31 2.49
N HIS A 200 -10.76 1.01 2.44
CA HIS A 200 -11.97 1.79 2.63
C HIS A 200 -12.81 1.97 1.36
N ASN A 201 -12.23 1.76 0.16
CA ASN A 201 -12.92 2.05 -1.09
C ASN A 201 -12.46 1.13 -2.25
N ILE A 202 -13.05 -0.04 -2.31
CA ILE A 202 -12.77 -1.02 -3.37
C ILE A 202 -13.11 -0.48 -4.78
N THR A 203 -14.09 0.42 -4.90
CA THR A 203 -14.47 1.01 -6.19
C THR A 203 -13.33 1.86 -6.76
N ILE A 204 -12.68 2.70 -5.94
CA ILE A 204 -11.49 3.48 -6.35
C ILE A 204 -10.34 2.52 -6.69
N GLY A 205 -10.12 1.48 -5.88
CA GLY A 205 -9.11 0.47 -6.17
C GLY A 205 -9.33 -0.24 -7.50
N ALA A 206 -10.58 -0.61 -7.81
CA ALA A 206 -10.94 -1.23 -9.09
C ALA A 206 -10.70 -0.28 -10.27
N LEU A 207 -11.08 0.99 -10.16
CA LEU A 207 -10.80 2.00 -11.19
C LEU A 207 -9.29 2.13 -11.42
N GLY A 208 -8.49 2.13 -10.34
CA GLY A 208 -7.03 2.13 -10.41
C GLY A 208 -6.47 0.95 -11.21
N VAL A 209 -7.00 -0.26 -11.00
CA VAL A 209 -6.60 -1.46 -11.76
C VAL A 209 -6.90 -1.31 -13.26
N PHE A 210 -8.06 -0.78 -13.65
CA PHE A 210 -8.37 -0.54 -15.06
C PHE A 210 -7.43 0.51 -15.69
N ILE A 211 -7.09 1.58 -14.96
CA ILE A 211 -6.12 2.58 -15.40
C ILE A 211 -4.73 1.96 -15.59
N LEU A 212 -4.31 1.12 -14.64
CA LEU A 212 -3.03 0.39 -14.73
C LEU A 212 -3.01 -0.55 -15.94
N TRP A 213 -4.08 -1.31 -16.16
CA TRP A 213 -4.15 -2.21 -17.33
C TRP A 213 -4.10 -1.43 -18.65
N LEU A 214 -4.83 -0.33 -18.77
CA LEU A 214 -4.75 0.54 -19.95
C LEU A 214 -3.32 1.05 -20.17
N GLY A 215 -2.68 1.54 -19.10
CA GLY A 215 -1.30 2.03 -19.14
C GLY A 215 -0.29 0.94 -19.53
N TRP A 216 -0.60 -0.33 -19.21
CA TRP A 216 0.27 -1.47 -19.51
C TRP A 216 0.41 -1.77 -21.00
N TYR A 217 -0.53 -1.37 -21.83
CA TYR A 217 -0.35 -1.41 -23.28
C TYR A 217 0.78 -0.48 -23.75
N GLY A 218 0.94 0.67 -23.09
CA GLY A 218 2.11 1.53 -23.29
C GLY A 218 3.36 0.95 -22.65
N PHE A 219 3.24 0.42 -21.42
CA PHE A 219 4.34 -0.16 -20.68
C PHE A 219 5.05 -1.29 -21.44
N ASN A 220 4.28 -2.24 -21.92
CA ASN A 220 4.78 -3.37 -22.70
C ASN A 220 4.99 -3.05 -24.19
N GLY A 221 4.13 -2.22 -24.78
CA GLY A 221 4.09 -2.02 -26.23
C GLY A 221 4.95 -0.88 -26.76
N ALA A 222 5.41 0.05 -25.90
CA ALA A 222 6.09 1.26 -26.38
C ALA A 222 7.36 0.96 -27.20
N ALA A 223 8.15 -0.02 -26.78
CA ALA A 223 9.42 -0.38 -27.41
C ALA A 223 9.27 -1.31 -28.62
N ALA A 224 8.05 -1.60 -29.10
CA ALA A 224 7.81 -2.40 -30.30
C ALA A 224 8.39 -1.73 -31.55
N LYS A 225 8.92 -2.55 -32.46
CA LYS A 225 9.60 -2.09 -33.68
C LYS A 225 8.81 -2.35 -34.97
N SER A 226 7.71 -3.10 -34.87
CA SER A 226 6.80 -3.36 -35.99
C SER A 226 5.34 -3.45 -35.50
N VAL A 227 4.39 -3.28 -36.42
CA VAL A 227 2.95 -3.38 -36.13
C VAL A 227 2.58 -4.79 -35.71
N GLU A 228 3.21 -5.80 -36.30
CA GLU A 228 3.00 -7.20 -35.99
C GLU A 228 3.49 -7.51 -34.55
N GLN A 229 4.66 -7.01 -34.18
CA GLN A 229 5.20 -7.14 -32.81
C GLN A 229 4.30 -6.41 -31.81
N LEU A 230 3.90 -5.18 -32.11
CA LEU A 230 3.00 -4.40 -31.25
C LEU A 230 1.66 -5.13 -31.05
N GLY A 231 1.08 -5.67 -32.11
CA GLY A 231 -0.15 -6.46 -32.04
C GLY A 231 -0.01 -7.71 -31.19
N SER A 232 1.10 -8.45 -31.33
CA SER A 232 1.42 -9.62 -30.50
C SER A 232 1.56 -9.25 -29.02
N ILE A 233 2.29 -8.19 -28.71
CA ILE A 233 2.46 -7.68 -27.33
C ILE A 233 1.10 -7.30 -26.71
N PHE A 234 0.21 -6.66 -27.46
CA PHE A 234 -1.13 -6.33 -26.98
C PHE A 234 -1.95 -7.57 -26.66
N VAL A 235 -1.86 -8.61 -27.51
CA VAL A 235 -2.55 -9.89 -27.29
C VAL A 235 -2.04 -10.57 -26.02
N THR A 236 -0.75 -10.73 -25.84
CA THR A 236 -0.16 -11.36 -24.65
C THR A 236 -0.45 -10.57 -23.38
N THR A 237 -0.37 -9.22 -23.44
CA THR A 237 -0.72 -8.30 -22.35
C THR A 237 -2.21 -8.33 -22.00
N THR A 238 -3.08 -8.77 -22.92
CA THR A 238 -4.51 -8.97 -22.65
C THR A 238 -4.80 -10.36 -22.08
N ILE A 239 -4.22 -11.41 -22.63
CA ILE A 239 -4.50 -12.79 -22.26
C ILE A 239 -4.04 -13.08 -20.82
N ALA A 240 -2.80 -12.76 -20.48
CA ALA A 240 -2.24 -13.16 -19.19
C ALA A 240 -3.00 -12.60 -17.97
N PRO A 241 -3.30 -11.28 -17.88
CA PRO A 241 -4.08 -10.74 -16.77
C PRO A 241 -5.53 -11.23 -16.74
N ALA A 242 -6.16 -11.47 -17.91
CA ALA A 242 -7.51 -12.02 -17.96
C ALA A 242 -7.55 -13.42 -17.36
N LEU A 243 -6.62 -14.31 -17.75
CA LEU A 243 -6.52 -15.66 -17.19
C LEU A 243 -6.17 -15.64 -15.71
N ALA A 244 -5.23 -14.79 -15.28
CA ALA A 244 -4.87 -14.64 -13.87
C ALA A 244 -6.10 -14.28 -13.02
N THR A 245 -6.91 -13.33 -13.49
CA THR A 245 -8.14 -12.92 -12.82
C THR A 245 -9.16 -14.03 -12.74
N VAL A 246 -9.43 -14.72 -13.86
CA VAL A 246 -10.42 -15.82 -13.90
C VAL A 246 -9.99 -16.99 -13.03
N VAL A 247 -8.72 -17.39 -13.08
CA VAL A 247 -8.18 -18.48 -12.25
C VAL A 247 -8.25 -18.12 -10.76
N CYS A 248 -7.87 -16.88 -10.39
CA CYS A 248 -8.01 -16.38 -9.02
C CYS A 248 -9.48 -16.36 -8.56
N MET A 249 -10.39 -15.90 -9.41
CA MET A 249 -11.83 -15.91 -9.12
C MET A 249 -12.32 -17.32 -8.82
N ILE A 250 -12.02 -18.28 -9.68
CA ILE A 250 -12.41 -19.69 -9.49
C ILE A 250 -11.79 -20.25 -8.19
N PHE A 251 -10.49 -20.01 -7.96
CA PHE A 251 -9.80 -20.48 -6.76
C PHE A 251 -10.43 -19.93 -5.48
N THR A 252 -10.66 -18.60 -5.43
CA THR A 252 -11.25 -17.95 -4.25
C THR A 252 -12.69 -18.37 -4.03
N TRP A 253 -13.47 -18.57 -5.12
CA TRP A 253 -14.84 -19.06 -5.04
C TRP A 253 -14.91 -20.48 -4.47
N LEU A 254 -14.07 -21.38 -4.96
CA LEU A 254 -14.01 -22.76 -4.45
C LEU A 254 -13.53 -22.82 -2.99
N LYS A 255 -12.57 -21.97 -2.63
CA LYS A 255 -11.95 -21.99 -1.30
C LYS A 255 -12.79 -21.29 -0.22
N TYR A 256 -13.45 -20.17 -0.58
CA TYR A 256 -14.14 -19.30 0.38
C TYR A 256 -15.67 -19.26 0.18
N GLY A 257 -16.20 -19.99 -0.80
CA GLY A 257 -17.63 -20.01 -1.12
C GLY A 257 -18.14 -18.79 -1.88
N LYS A 258 -17.31 -17.75 -2.02
CA LYS A 258 -17.59 -16.52 -2.80
C LYS A 258 -16.30 -16.03 -3.46
N PRO A 259 -16.38 -15.42 -4.66
CA PRO A 259 -15.21 -14.81 -5.28
C PRO A 259 -14.77 -13.57 -4.49
N ASP A 260 -13.46 -13.44 -4.28
CA ASP A 260 -12.87 -12.29 -3.58
C ASP A 260 -12.49 -11.19 -4.59
N VAL A 261 -13.16 -10.04 -4.49
CA VAL A 261 -12.96 -8.92 -5.42
C VAL A 261 -11.54 -8.36 -5.32
N SER A 262 -11.03 -8.17 -4.10
CA SER A 262 -9.70 -7.58 -3.88
C SER A 262 -8.59 -8.48 -4.41
N MET A 263 -8.74 -9.81 -4.24
CA MET A 263 -7.81 -10.78 -4.78
C MET A 263 -7.87 -10.85 -6.31
N CYS A 264 -9.06 -10.76 -6.92
CA CYS A 264 -9.21 -10.70 -8.37
C CYS A 264 -8.56 -9.45 -8.98
N LEU A 265 -8.68 -8.30 -8.32
CA LEU A 265 -8.01 -7.06 -8.72
C LEU A 265 -6.49 -7.20 -8.68
N ASN A 266 -5.94 -7.76 -7.59
CA ASN A 266 -4.52 -8.06 -7.49
C ASN A 266 -4.06 -9.11 -8.49
N ALA A 267 -4.88 -10.11 -8.81
CA ALA A 267 -4.55 -11.13 -9.80
C ALA A 267 -4.44 -10.57 -11.22
N SER A 268 -5.28 -9.59 -11.56
CA SER A 268 -5.17 -8.85 -12.81
C SER A 268 -3.78 -8.19 -12.94
N LEU A 269 -3.34 -7.48 -11.90
CA LEU A 269 -2.02 -6.87 -11.87
C LEU A 269 -0.90 -7.93 -11.87
N ALA A 270 -1.06 -9.03 -11.15
CA ALA A 270 -0.10 -10.13 -11.13
C ALA A 270 0.12 -10.75 -12.52
N GLY A 271 -0.95 -10.93 -13.28
CA GLY A 271 -0.89 -11.41 -14.67
C GLY A 271 -0.17 -10.43 -15.60
N LEU A 272 -0.40 -9.13 -15.44
CA LEU A 272 0.30 -8.07 -16.16
C LEU A 272 1.81 -8.11 -15.84
N VAL A 273 2.18 -8.17 -14.57
CA VAL A 273 3.58 -8.28 -14.13
C VAL A 273 4.25 -9.52 -14.69
N ALA A 274 3.58 -10.67 -14.64
CA ALA A 274 4.15 -11.95 -15.07
C ALA A 274 4.44 -12.01 -16.57
N ILE A 275 3.67 -11.33 -17.41
CA ILE A 275 3.87 -11.35 -18.86
C ILE A 275 4.91 -10.32 -19.32
N THR A 276 5.21 -9.31 -18.50
CA THR A 276 5.96 -8.11 -18.87
C THR A 276 7.37 -8.39 -19.42
N ALA A 277 8.12 -9.36 -18.83
CA ALA A 277 9.46 -9.70 -19.32
C ALA A 277 9.45 -10.37 -20.71
N GLY A 278 8.43 -11.16 -20.99
CA GLY A 278 8.36 -11.97 -22.21
C GLY A 278 7.18 -11.62 -23.11
N CYS A 279 6.58 -10.45 -22.96
CA CYS A 279 5.40 -10.07 -23.74
C CYS A 279 5.64 -10.02 -25.25
N ASP A 280 6.88 -9.78 -25.67
CA ASP A 280 7.34 -9.70 -27.05
C ASP A 280 7.78 -11.04 -27.65
N VAL A 281 8.08 -12.03 -26.79
CA VAL A 281 8.68 -13.32 -27.20
C VAL A 281 7.83 -14.54 -26.85
N THR A 282 6.61 -14.33 -26.33
CA THR A 282 5.70 -15.39 -25.89
C THR A 282 4.50 -15.45 -26.83
N ASP A 283 4.02 -16.66 -27.14
CA ASP A 283 2.78 -16.88 -27.90
C ASP A 283 1.54 -16.87 -26.98
N ALA A 284 0.37 -17.04 -27.58
CA ALA A 284 -0.90 -17.05 -26.83
C ALA A 284 -0.99 -18.21 -25.82
N LEU A 285 -0.44 -19.39 -26.13
CA LEU A 285 -0.45 -20.53 -25.23
C LEU A 285 0.47 -20.28 -24.00
N GLY A 286 1.66 -19.75 -24.24
CA GLY A 286 2.55 -19.31 -23.17
C GLY A 286 1.89 -18.27 -22.26
N ALA A 287 1.23 -17.25 -22.86
CA ALA A 287 0.53 -16.21 -22.11
C ALA A 287 -0.63 -16.76 -21.25
N ILE A 288 -1.38 -17.77 -21.76
CA ILE A 288 -2.43 -18.48 -20.99
C ILE A 288 -1.82 -19.16 -19.75
N ILE A 289 -0.72 -19.88 -19.91
CA ILE A 289 -0.07 -20.60 -18.82
C ILE A 289 0.53 -19.62 -17.81
N ILE A 290 1.26 -18.61 -18.29
CA ILE A 290 1.90 -17.58 -17.45
C ILE A 290 0.86 -16.88 -16.59
N GLY A 291 -0.24 -16.44 -17.19
CA GLY A 291 -1.33 -15.78 -16.47
C GLY A 291 -2.03 -16.71 -15.47
N SER A 292 -2.29 -17.97 -15.85
CA SER A 292 -2.93 -18.93 -14.97
C SER A 292 -2.10 -19.20 -13.70
N VAL A 293 -0.79 -19.36 -13.84
CA VAL A 293 0.13 -19.51 -12.71
C VAL A 293 0.17 -18.25 -11.85
N ALA A 294 0.20 -17.07 -12.48
CA ALA A 294 0.21 -15.78 -11.77
C ALA A 294 -1.03 -15.61 -10.86
N GLY A 295 -2.22 -16.00 -11.33
CA GLY A 295 -3.46 -15.94 -10.56
C GLY A 295 -3.46 -16.84 -9.31
N LEU A 296 -2.82 -18.00 -9.37
CA LEU A 296 -2.63 -18.87 -8.19
C LEU A 296 -1.51 -18.36 -7.29
N LEU A 297 -0.43 -17.87 -7.89
CA LEU A 297 0.76 -17.42 -7.18
C LEU A 297 0.45 -16.19 -6.30
N VAL A 298 -0.37 -15.24 -6.77
CA VAL A 298 -0.77 -14.09 -5.96
C VAL A 298 -1.62 -14.51 -4.76
N CYS A 299 -2.53 -15.49 -4.92
CA CYS A 299 -3.31 -16.03 -3.81
C CYS A 299 -2.44 -16.71 -2.77
N PHE A 300 -1.49 -17.52 -3.22
CA PHE A 300 -0.49 -18.15 -2.35
C PHE A 300 0.40 -17.11 -1.68
N GLY A 301 0.85 -16.11 -2.42
CA GLY A 301 1.77 -15.08 -1.95
C GLY A 301 1.20 -14.24 -0.81
N VAL A 302 -0.04 -13.75 -0.95
CA VAL A 302 -0.72 -13.02 0.12
C VAL A 302 -0.88 -13.89 1.37
N TRP A 303 -1.32 -15.14 1.20
CA TRP A 303 -1.42 -16.08 2.32
C TRP A 303 -0.06 -16.34 2.97
N PHE A 304 1.00 -16.54 2.19
CA PHE A 304 2.34 -16.84 2.66
C PHE A 304 2.95 -15.67 3.45
N LEU A 305 2.79 -14.44 2.96
CA LEU A 305 3.22 -13.24 3.65
C LEU A 305 2.54 -13.09 5.01
N ASP A 306 1.23 -13.22 5.05
CA ASP A 306 0.43 -13.06 6.26
C ASP A 306 0.65 -14.20 7.28
N ASN A 307 0.68 -15.46 6.82
CA ASN A 307 0.61 -16.61 7.70
C ASN A 307 1.96 -17.27 7.99
N VAL A 308 2.95 -17.11 7.12
CA VAL A 308 4.28 -17.73 7.28
C VAL A 308 5.33 -16.68 7.62
N LEU A 309 5.53 -15.68 6.76
CA LEU A 309 6.54 -14.65 6.97
C LEU A 309 6.12 -13.61 8.02
N ARG A 310 4.83 -13.46 8.27
CA ARG A 310 4.27 -12.46 9.22
C ARG A 310 4.67 -11.03 8.83
N VAL A 311 4.69 -10.75 7.54
CA VAL A 311 4.93 -9.43 6.98
C VAL A 311 3.60 -8.83 6.55
N ASP A 312 3.31 -7.61 7.03
CA ASP A 312 2.09 -6.89 6.70
C ASP A 312 2.28 -6.07 5.41
N ASP A 313 1.62 -6.51 4.36
CA ASP A 313 1.55 -5.83 3.06
C ASP A 313 0.10 -5.37 2.80
N PRO A 314 -0.21 -4.09 3.06
CA PRO A 314 -1.58 -3.56 2.99
C PRO A 314 -2.29 -3.76 1.66
N VAL A 315 -1.58 -3.66 0.54
CA VAL A 315 -2.17 -3.67 -0.80
C VAL A 315 -1.85 -4.93 -1.60
N GLY A 316 -0.97 -5.79 -1.09
CA GLY A 316 -0.54 -7.00 -1.79
C GLY A 316 0.61 -6.77 -2.78
N ALA A 317 1.35 -5.66 -2.65
CA ALA A 317 2.42 -5.27 -3.58
C ALA A 317 3.52 -6.34 -3.70
N VAL A 318 3.91 -6.98 -2.60
CA VAL A 318 4.95 -8.02 -2.61
C VAL A 318 4.50 -9.24 -3.40
N ALA A 319 3.27 -9.72 -3.16
CA ALA A 319 2.74 -10.88 -3.87
C ALA A 319 2.52 -10.58 -5.36
N VAL A 320 2.07 -9.39 -5.70
CA VAL A 320 1.86 -8.95 -7.09
C VAL A 320 3.20 -8.75 -7.79
N HIS A 321 4.09 -7.94 -7.24
CA HIS A 321 5.26 -7.46 -7.99
C HIS A 321 6.50 -8.34 -7.79
N MET A 322 6.84 -8.73 -6.55
CA MET A 322 8.02 -9.58 -6.32
C MET A 322 7.80 -11.00 -6.86
N MET A 323 6.75 -11.68 -6.41
CA MET A 323 6.56 -13.08 -6.77
C MET A 323 6.26 -13.26 -8.25
N ASN A 324 5.42 -12.40 -8.83
CA ASN A 324 5.10 -12.49 -10.25
C ASN A 324 6.16 -11.84 -11.15
N GLY A 325 6.98 -10.93 -10.65
CA GLY A 325 8.18 -10.46 -11.34
C GLY A 325 9.23 -11.57 -11.48
N ILE A 326 9.46 -12.34 -10.40
CA ILE A 326 10.32 -13.54 -10.45
C ILE A 326 9.74 -14.57 -11.42
N TRP A 327 8.43 -14.84 -11.32
CA TRP A 327 7.77 -15.80 -12.21
C TRP A 327 7.87 -15.38 -13.67
N GLY A 328 7.59 -14.10 -14.00
CA GLY A 328 7.67 -13.58 -15.37
C GLY A 328 9.09 -13.67 -15.94
N THR A 329 10.11 -13.38 -15.13
CA THR A 329 11.51 -13.52 -15.52
C THR A 329 11.86 -14.98 -15.85
N ILE A 330 11.44 -15.92 -15.00
CA ILE A 330 11.65 -17.36 -15.23
C ILE A 330 10.84 -17.83 -16.46
N ALA A 331 9.63 -17.31 -16.65
CA ALA A 331 8.75 -17.69 -17.73
C ALA A 331 9.33 -17.42 -19.12
N VAL A 332 10.15 -16.38 -19.29
CA VAL A 332 10.92 -16.16 -20.54
C VAL A 332 11.78 -17.39 -20.86
N GLY A 333 12.52 -17.89 -19.88
CA GLY A 333 13.34 -19.09 -20.04
C GLY A 333 12.58 -20.37 -20.38
N LEU A 334 11.27 -20.39 -20.05
CA LEU A 334 10.39 -21.53 -20.31
C LEU A 334 9.63 -21.40 -21.64
N PHE A 335 9.08 -20.20 -21.93
CA PHE A 335 8.05 -19.98 -22.96
C PHE A 335 8.48 -19.08 -24.12
N ALA A 336 9.71 -18.56 -24.16
CA ALA A 336 10.16 -17.76 -25.30
C ALA A 336 10.17 -18.62 -26.58
N THR A 337 9.55 -18.10 -27.65
CA THR A 337 9.44 -18.78 -28.96
C THR A 337 9.88 -17.87 -30.10
N ASN A 338 10.71 -18.39 -31.00
CA ASN A 338 11.15 -17.67 -32.19
C ASN A 338 10.04 -17.49 -33.25
N SER A 339 8.86 -18.05 -33.00
CA SER A 339 7.66 -17.74 -33.80
C SER A 339 7.04 -16.39 -33.46
N ALA A 340 7.45 -15.74 -32.37
CA ALA A 340 6.96 -14.41 -31.98
C ALA A 340 7.49 -13.34 -32.93
N PRO A 341 6.64 -12.37 -33.37
CA PRO A 341 7.08 -11.31 -34.28
C PRO A 341 8.21 -10.47 -33.68
N GLY A 342 9.29 -10.26 -34.43
CA GLY A 342 10.43 -9.44 -33.97
C GLY A 342 11.35 -10.13 -32.98
N TYR A 343 11.28 -11.46 -32.86
CA TYR A 343 12.13 -12.22 -31.97
C TYR A 343 13.62 -11.93 -32.17
N SER A 344 14.37 -11.71 -31.08
CA SER A 344 15.77 -11.29 -31.18
C SER A 344 16.66 -11.79 -30.01
N ILE A 345 16.21 -12.79 -29.22
CA ILE A 345 17.01 -13.28 -28.11
C ILE A 345 18.18 -14.12 -28.64
N ALA A 346 19.39 -13.71 -28.35
CA ALA A 346 20.62 -14.41 -28.76
C ALA A 346 21.66 -14.38 -27.63
N ASP A 347 22.56 -15.37 -27.64
CA ASP A 347 23.70 -15.38 -26.74
C ASP A 347 24.83 -14.44 -27.22
N SER A 348 25.90 -14.30 -26.41
CA SER A 348 27.07 -13.48 -26.71
C SER A 348 27.81 -13.87 -28.02
N LYS A 349 27.49 -15.03 -28.60
CA LYS A 349 28.05 -15.52 -29.88
C LYS A 349 27.09 -15.33 -31.04
N GLY A 350 25.92 -14.74 -30.81
CA GLY A 350 24.89 -14.55 -31.81
C GLY A 350 24.02 -15.78 -32.09
N ASN A 351 24.14 -16.86 -31.28
CA ASN A 351 23.24 -18.01 -31.43
C ASN A 351 21.87 -17.68 -30.83
N GLU A 352 20.82 -17.92 -31.59
CA GLU A 352 19.44 -17.77 -31.16
C GLU A 352 19.16 -18.64 -29.92
N LEU A 353 18.47 -18.07 -28.93
CA LEU A 353 18.08 -18.74 -27.70
C LEU A 353 16.56 -18.84 -27.64
N VAL A 354 16.02 -20.02 -27.37
CA VAL A 354 14.57 -20.31 -27.30
C VAL A 354 14.25 -20.92 -25.94
N GLY A 355 13.04 -20.79 -25.49
CA GLY A 355 12.57 -21.31 -24.19
C GLY A 355 12.59 -22.83 -24.12
N LEU A 356 12.65 -23.36 -22.91
CA LEU A 356 12.75 -24.79 -22.65
C LEU A 356 11.63 -25.60 -23.31
N PHE A 357 10.37 -25.11 -23.26
CA PHE A 357 9.23 -25.81 -23.82
C PHE A 357 9.09 -25.68 -25.34
N TYR A 358 9.91 -24.83 -25.96
CA TYR A 358 9.99 -24.65 -27.40
C TYR A 358 11.29 -25.22 -28.01
N GLY A 359 11.95 -26.12 -27.27
CA GLY A 359 13.11 -26.87 -27.76
C GLY A 359 14.46 -26.21 -27.53
N GLY A 360 14.56 -25.07 -26.84
CA GLY A 360 15.81 -24.35 -26.57
C GLY A 360 16.71 -24.94 -25.48
N GLY A 361 16.28 -26.02 -24.81
CA GLY A 361 17.00 -26.60 -23.69
C GLY A 361 17.09 -25.65 -22.49
N PHE A 362 18.04 -25.86 -21.61
CA PHE A 362 18.16 -25.12 -20.35
C PHE A 362 18.98 -23.82 -20.45
N LYS A 363 19.50 -23.46 -21.63
CA LYS A 363 20.45 -22.35 -21.75
C LYS A 363 19.80 -21.01 -21.42
N LEU A 364 18.68 -20.67 -22.09
CA LEU A 364 17.97 -19.45 -21.82
C LEU A 364 17.43 -19.43 -20.38
N LEU A 365 16.87 -20.53 -19.89
CA LEU A 365 16.41 -20.62 -18.51
C LEU A 365 17.55 -20.37 -17.50
N GLY A 366 18.75 -20.90 -17.76
CA GLY A 366 19.95 -20.64 -16.94
C GLY A 366 20.35 -19.17 -16.92
N LEU A 367 20.25 -18.47 -18.07
CA LEU A 367 20.53 -17.03 -18.16
C LEU A 367 19.48 -16.21 -17.39
N GLN A 368 18.21 -16.57 -17.53
CA GLN A 368 17.13 -15.91 -16.79
C GLN A 368 17.27 -16.10 -15.26
N LEU A 369 17.65 -17.31 -14.82
CA LEU A 369 17.94 -17.56 -13.40
C LEU A 369 19.16 -16.75 -12.92
N THR A 370 20.21 -16.63 -13.74
CA THR A 370 21.39 -15.83 -13.41
C THR A 370 21.02 -14.36 -13.23
N GLY A 371 20.24 -13.78 -14.17
CA GLY A 371 19.78 -12.40 -14.09
C GLY A 371 18.90 -12.17 -12.86
N PHE A 372 17.88 -13.00 -12.68
CA PHE A 372 17.01 -12.95 -11.51
C PHE A 372 17.78 -12.95 -10.19
N VAL A 373 18.68 -13.90 -9.99
CA VAL A 373 19.44 -14.02 -8.73
C VAL A 373 20.35 -12.81 -8.51
N SER A 374 21.00 -12.34 -9.57
CA SER A 374 21.93 -11.20 -9.47
C SER A 374 21.22 -9.89 -9.14
N VAL A 375 20.13 -9.59 -9.83
CA VAL A 375 19.33 -8.40 -9.56
C VAL A 375 18.66 -8.48 -8.19
N ALA A 376 18.15 -9.65 -7.80
CA ALA A 376 17.59 -9.84 -6.45
C ALA A 376 18.64 -9.64 -5.36
N ALA A 377 19.85 -10.19 -5.52
CA ALA A 377 20.94 -10.00 -4.55
C ALA A 377 21.35 -8.53 -4.43
N TRP A 378 21.52 -7.82 -5.56
CA TRP A 378 21.79 -6.40 -5.58
C TRP A 378 20.72 -5.61 -4.82
N THR A 379 19.44 -5.85 -5.13
CA THR A 379 18.32 -5.16 -4.54
C THR A 379 18.22 -5.42 -3.04
N VAL A 380 18.28 -6.69 -2.61
CA VAL A 380 18.20 -7.04 -1.17
C VAL A 380 19.32 -6.35 -0.38
N VAL A 381 20.56 -6.39 -0.86
CA VAL A 381 21.69 -5.80 -0.15
C VAL A 381 21.55 -4.28 -0.07
N THR A 382 21.36 -3.63 -1.20
CA THR A 382 21.36 -2.17 -1.27
C THR A 382 20.17 -1.56 -0.55
N ILE A 383 18.94 -2.09 -0.74
CA ILE A 383 17.75 -1.55 -0.09
C ILE A 383 17.74 -1.83 1.42
N THR A 384 18.30 -2.95 1.87
CA THR A 384 18.45 -3.23 3.31
C THR A 384 19.34 -2.17 3.96
N ILE A 385 20.48 -1.85 3.35
CA ILE A 385 21.37 -0.79 3.84
C ILE A 385 20.61 0.53 3.92
N VAL A 386 19.89 0.91 2.86
CA VAL A 386 19.12 2.17 2.81
C VAL A 386 18.10 2.23 3.95
N PHE A 387 17.27 1.21 4.11
CA PHE A 387 16.25 1.21 5.17
C PHE A 387 16.86 1.19 6.59
N LEU A 388 17.96 0.47 6.82
CA LEU A 388 18.62 0.47 8.11
C LEU A 388 19.26 1.82 8.42
N VAL A 389 19.87 2.50 7.44
CA VAL A 389 20.40 3.87 7.61
C VAL A 389 19.29 4.85 7.91
N ILE A 390 18.19 4.84 7.15
CA ILE A 390 17.03 5.70 7.41
C ILE A 390 16.46 5.42 8.80
N LYS A 391 16.30 4.15 9.17
CA LYS A 391 15.78 3.78 10.49
C LYS A 391 16.66 4.30 11.63
N ALA A 392 17.99 4.26 11.46
CA ALA A 392 18.95 4.70 12.48
C ALA A 392 19.08 6.22 12.58
N THR A 393 18.88 6.96 11.48
CA THR A 393 19.11 8.42 11.41
C THR A 393 17.82 9.23 11.51
N LEU A 394 16.85 8.96 10.65
CA LEU A 394 15.61 9.73 10.49
C LEU A 394 14.41 9.08 11.23
N GLY A 395 14.53 7.79 11.53
CA GLY A 395 13.40 6.97 11.96
C GLY A 395 12.49 6.62 10.77
N LEU A 396 12.14 5.35 10.64
CA LEU A 396 11.37 4.86 9.49
C LEU A 396 9.86 4.89 9.76
N ARG A 397 9.43 4.61 10.99
CA ARG A 397 8.03 4.48 11.39
C ARG A 397 7.56 5.70 12.17
N VAL A 398 6.29 6.06 11.94
CA VAL A 398 5.58 7.05 12.77
C VAL A 398 5.33 6.50 14.18
N SER A 399 4.97 7.38 15.12
CA SER A 399 4.58 6.96 16.46
C SER A 399 3.26 6.18 16.44
N GLU A 400 2.99 5.43 17.50
CA GLU A 400 1.73 4.69 17.67
C GLU A 400 0.51 5.64 17.64
N GLU A 401 0.62 6.80 18.25
CA GLU A 401 -0.43 7.80 18.27
C GLU A 401 -0.74 8.34 16.86
N GLU A 402 0.29 8.66 16.08
CA GLU A 402 0.13 9.11 14.69
C GLU A 402 -0.51 8.03 13.81
N GLU A 403 -0.10 6.76 13.97
CA GLU A 403 -0.70 5.65 13.22
C GLU A 403 -2.18 5.44 13.58
N ILE A 404 -2.57 5.64 14.85
CA ILE A 404 -3.96 5.55 15.30
C ILE A 404 -4.80 6.71 14.77
N ILE A 405 -4.27 7.93 14.82
CA ILE A 405 -4.96 9.13 14.29
C ILE A 405 -5.10 9.02 12.78
N GLY A 406 -4.05 8.64 12.08
CA GLY A 406 -3.92 8.64 10.63
C GLY A 406 -2.92 9.67 10.14
N LEU A 407 -2.31 9.39 8.98
CA LEU A 407 -1.21 10.19 8.46
C LEU A 407 -1.67 11.47 7.72
N ASP A 408 -2.94 11.55 7.33
CA ASP A 408 -3.48 12.77 6.72
C ASP A 408 -3.36 13.97 7.67
N PRO A 409 -3.88 13.92 8.90
CA PRO A 409 -3.74 15.03 9.82
C PRO A 409 -2.34 15.18 10.41
N THR A 410 -1.62 14.08 10.66
CA THR A 410 -0.35 14.14 11.39
C THR A 410 0.84 14.52 10.53
N GLU A 411 0.89 14.06 9.29
CA GLU A 411 2.01 14.35 8.36
C GLU A 411 1.71 15.53 7.42
N HIS A 412 0.42 15.83 7.15
CA HIS A 412 0.02 16.84 6.15
C HIS A 412 -0.90 17.93 6.68
N GLY A 413 -1.34 17.86 7.95
CA GLY A 413 -2.32 18.80 8.48
C GLY A 413 -3.67 18.75 7.76
N LEU A 414 -3.98 17.65 7.09
CA LEU A 414 -5.20 17.44 6.33
C LEU A 414 -6.22 16.68 7.18
N PRO A 415 -7.29 17.33 7.68
CA PRO A 415 -8.26 16.69 8.58
C PRO A 415 -8.93 15.44 7.96
N SER A 416 -9.19 15.49 6.66
CA SER A 416 -9.70 14.38 5.87
C SER A 416 -9.49 14.67 4.39
N ALA A 417 -9.17 13.63 3.60
CA ALA A 417 -9.19 13.70 2.14
C ALA A 417 -10.62 13.76 1.57
N TYR A 418 -11.62 13.44 2.37
CA TYR A 418 -13.04 13.40 1.98
C TYR A 418 -13.84 14.47 2.72
N ALA A 419 -14.23 15.54 2.02
CA ALA A 419 -15.08 16.58 2.59
C ALA A 419 -16.50 16.03 2.90
N GLY A 420 -16.98 16.26 4.14
CA GLY A 420 -18.34 15.92 4.54
C GLY A 420 -18.60 14.44 4.86
N PHE A 421 -17.59 13.57 4.85
CA PHE A 421 -17.73 12.17 5.26
C PHE A 421 -17.19 11.96 6.68
N ALA A 422 -18.00 11.36 7.55
CA ALA A 422 -17.52 10.77 8.80
C ALA A 422 -16.83 9.43 8.44
N ILE A 423 -15.54 9.33 8.72
CA ILE A 423 -14.79 8.10 8.50
C ILE A 423 -15.09 7.15 9.65
N MET A 424 -15.92 6.14 9.38
CA MET A 424 -16.06 5.00 10.30
C MET A 424 -15.00 3.97 9.95
N ASP A 425 -14.06 3.75 10.86
CA ASP A 425 -13.16 2.60 10.77
C ASP A 425 -13.97 1.34 11.10
N VAL A 426 -14.34 0.57 10.07
CA VAL A 426 -15.15 -0.64 10.21
C VAL A 426 -14.29 -1.85 10.61
N SER A 427 -13.00 -1.65 10.89
CA SER A 427 -12.15 -2.69 11.45
C SER A 427 -12.54 -2.98 12.91
N GLY A 428 -13.70 -3.61 13.08
CA GLY A 428 -14.25 -4.04 14.36
C GLY A 428 -13.58 -5.26 14.95
N ASP A 429 -12.30 -5.52 14.69
CA ASP A 429 -11.58 -6.61 15.31
C ASP A 429 -10.55 -6.08 16.32
N VAL A 430 -10.90 -6.32 17.52
CA VAL A 430 -10.14 -6.44 18.76
C VAL A 430 -8.64 -6.25 18.59
N MET A 431 -8.16 -5.07 18.89
CA MET A 431 -6.80 -4.93 19.37
C MET A 431 -6.74 -5.46 20.81
N ASP A 432 -6.22 -6.67 21.00
CA ASP A 432 -5.60 -7.02 22.25
C ASP A 432 -4.34 -6.15 22.41
N VAL A 433 -4.53 -4.95 22.93
CA VAL A 433 -3.41 -4.14 23.39
C VAL A 433 -2.79 -4.92 24.55
N ASN A 434 -1.53 -5.34 24.38
CA ASN A 434 -0.74 -5.98 25.41
C ASN A 434 -1.04 -5.37 26.79
N GLU A 435 -1.35 -6.23 27.76
CA GLU A 435 -1.71 -5.92 29.15
C GLU A 435 -0.63 -5.14 29.95
N ASN A 436 0.41 -4.59 29.32
CA ASN A 436 1.54 -3.97 30.02
C ASN A 436 1.81 -2.49 29.72
N THR A 437 0.84 -1.75 29.18
CA THR A 437 0.92 -0.29 29.22
C THR A 437 -0.22 0.28 30.06
N ASP A 438 0.00 0.31 31.34
CA ASP A 438 -0.81 1.03 32.34
C ASP A 438 -0.58 2.55 32.21
N LEU A 439 -0.78 3.10 30.99
CA LEU A 439 -0.54 4.51 30.67
C LEU A 439 -1.70 5.42 31.13
N GLY A 440 -2.88 4.88 31.35
CA GLY A 440 -4.03 5.66 31.83
C GLY A 440 -4.01 5.89 33.34
N SER A 441 -3.54 4.92 34.12
CA SER A 441 -3.43 5.03 35.59
C SER A 441 -2.22 5.87 36.01
N SER A 442 -1.14 5.90 35.25
CA SER A 442 0.06 6.67 35.58
C SER A 442 -0.13 8.18 35.36
N GLU A 443 -0.80 8.61 34.28
CA GLU A 443 -1.08 10.02 34.02
C GLU A 443 -2.04 10.63 35.06
N TYR A 444 -3.07 9.87 35.48
CA TYR A 444 -3.98 10.31 36.55
C TYR A 444 -3.27 10.31 37.92
N ALA A 445 -2.46 9.30 38.20
CA ALA A 445 -1.73 9.20 39.46
C ALA A 445 -0.67 10.30 39.61
N THR A 446 0.00 10.68 38.52
CA THR A 446 1.08 11.67 38.50
C THR A 446 0.62 13.12 38.31
N ALA A 447 -0.66 13.34 37.93
CA ALA A 447 -1.20 14.69 37.79
C ALA A 447 -1.17 15.44 39.12
N SER A 448 -0.69 16.70 39.12
CA SER A 448 -0.68 17.56 40.29
C SER A 448 -2.10 17.78 40.82
N GLN A 449 -2.24 17.96 42.16
CA GLN A 449 -3.56 18.21 42.78
C GLN A 449 -4.28 19.39 42.16
N ALA A 450 -3.57 20.48 41.82
CA ALA A 450 -4.13 21.63 41.14
C ALA A 450 -4.75 21.27 39.76
N LYS A 451 -4.16 20.30 39.03
CA LYS A 451 -4.73 19.81 37.75
C LYS A 451 -5.93 18.89 37.99
N LYS A 452 -5.93 18.14 39.08
CA LYS A 452 -7.08 17.31 39.49
C LYS A 452 -8.25 18.17 39.94
N ASP A 453 -7.96 19.27 40.63
CA ASP A 453 -8.96 20.22 41.14
C ASP A 453 -9.49 21.15 40.07
N ALA A 454 -8.70 21.48 39.04
CA ALA A 454 -9.12 22.22 37.85
C ALA A 454 -9.95 21.37 36.87
N ALA A 455 -9.95 20.05 36.99
CA ALA A 455 -10.97 19.19 36.40
C ALA A 455 -12.30 19.55 37.09
N VAL A 456 -13.20 20.21 36.35
CA VAL A 456 -14.50 20.72 36.85
C VAL A 456 -15.11 19.71 37.82
N PRO A 457 -15.31 20.07 39.10
CA PRO A 457 -15.87 19.16 40.05
C PRO A 457 -17.22 18.68 39.54
N VAL A 458 -17.42 17.37 39.47
CA VAL A 458 -18.79 16.84 39.29
C VAL A 458 -19.51 17.22 40.58
N VAL A 459 -20.31 18.28 40.50
CA VAL A 459 -21.31 18.51 41.52
C VAL A 459 -22.15 17.23 41.48
N ASN A 460 -22.21 16.52 42.59
CA ASN A 460 -23.13 15.41 42.79
C ASN A 460 -24.55 15.97 42.75
N ALA A 461 -25.03 16.26 41.53
CA ALA A 461 -26.45 16.35 41.30
C ALA A 461 -26.96 14.93 41.52
N THR A 462 -27.73 14.73 42.56
CA THR A 462 -28.50 13.51 42.75
C THR A 462 -29.25 13.29 41.45
N THR A 463 -28.82 12.29 40.67
CA THR A 463 -29.54 11.92 39.44
C THR A 463 -30.95 11.59 39.87
N PRO A 464 -32.00 12.24 39.35
CA PRO A 464 -33.35 11.87 39.69
C PRO A 464 -33.50 10.38 39.43
N ALA A 465 -34.06 9.63 40.35
CA ALA A 465 -34.26 8.20 40.16
C ALA A 465 -35.12 8.03 38.90
N SER A 466 -34.54 7.41 37.86
CA SER A 466 -35.27 7.08 36.64
C SER A 466 -36.44 6.18 37.00
N ALA A 467 -37.62 6.46 36.52
CA ALA A 467 -38.82 5.63 36.75
C ALA A 467 -38.63 4.22 36.20
N SER A 468 -37.80 4.02 35.17
CA SER A 468 -37.45 2.74 34.56
C SER A 468 -36.22 2.09 35.16
N GLY A 469 -35.38 2.82 35.92
CA GLY A 469 -34.08 2.38 36.39
C GLY A 469 -33.05 2.20 35.25
N ILE A 470 -33.37 2.67 34.04
CA ILE A 470 -32.50 2.52 32.84
C ILE A 470 -31.96 3.91 32.47
N HIS A 471 -30.66 3.96 32.21
CA HIS A 471 -30.01 5.21 31.83
C HIS A 471 -29.18 5.03 30.54
N LYS A 472 -29.21 6.08 29.71
CA LYS A 472 -28.33 6.22 28.55
C LYS A 472 -27.18 7.16 28.93
N VAL A 473 -25.96 6.65 28.86
CA VAL A 473 -24.75 7.44 29.08
C VAL A 473 -24.12 7.74 27.72
N VAL A 474 -23.97 9.02 27.41
CA VAL A 474 -23.36 9.50 26.17
C VAL A 474 -22.01 10.12 26.50
N ILE A 475 -20.95 9.57 25.93
CA ILE A 475 -19.57 9.98 26.18
C ILE A 475 -19.01 10.54 24.88
N ILE A 476 -18.63 11.82 24.87
CA ILE A 476 -17.97 12.47 23.73
C ILE A 476 -16.51 12.71 24.11
N SER A 477 -15.58 12.10 23.39
CA SER A 477 -14.15 12.18 23.68
C SER A 477 -13.28 12.30 22.43
N LYS A 478 -11.96 12.42 22.62
CA LYS A 478 -10.98 12.31 21.52
C LYS A 478 -11.03 10.91 20.91
N LEU A 479 -10.92 10.81 19.60
CA LEU A 479 -10.88 9.53 18.87
C LEU A 479 -9.75 8.62 19.36
N THR A 480 -8.59 9.19 19.69
CA THR A 480 -7.41 8.47 20.19
C THR A 480 -7.61 7.73 21.52
N LYS A 481 -8.64 8.11 22.28
CA LYS A 481 -8.95 7.47 23.57
C LYS A 481 -10.06 6.42 23.45
N TYR A 482 -10.62 6.20 22.25
CA TYR A 482 -11.76 5.30 22.08
C TYR A 482 -11.46 3.86 22.45
N ASP A 483 -10.34 3.29 22.01
CA ASP A 483 -10.03 1.88 22.30
C ASP A 483 -9.81 1.62 23.79
N LYS A 484 -9.15 2.55 24.48
CA LYS A 484 -8.99 2.48 25.94
C LYS A 484 -10.35 2.56 26.65
N LEU A 485 -11.25 3.46 26.19
CA LEU A 485 -12.60 3.58 26.73
C LEU A 485 -13.42 2.31 26.49
N ARG A 486 -13.37 1.76 25.26
CA ARG A 486 -14.07 0.52 24.90
C ARG A 486 -13.64 -0.64 25.79
N LYS A 487 -12.31 -0.82 25.96
CA LYS A 487 -11.78 -1.88 26.86
C LYS A 487 -12.27 -1.68 28.29
N ALA A 488 -12.16 -0.48 28.84
CA ALA A 488 -12.58 -0.19 30.20
C ALA A 488 -14.10 -0.40 30.42
N MET A 489 -14.92 -0.11 29.40
CA MET A 489 -16.37 -0.36 29.46
C MET A 489 -16.69 -1.86 29.38
N ASN A 490 -15.99 -2.62 28.53
CA ASN A 490 -16.13 -4.07 28.47
C ASN A 490 -15.70 -4.73 29.78
N ASP A 491 -14.59 -4.29 30.40
CA ASP A 491 -14.11 -4.80 31.69
C ASP A 491 -15.11 -4.50 32.83
N LEU A 492 -15.89 -3.43 32.70
CA LEU A 492 -16.99 -3.10 33.60
C LEU A 492 -18.25 -3.95 33.37
N GLY A 493 -18.30 -4.73 32.28
CA GLY A 493 -19.46 -5.56 31.93
C GLY A 493 -20.46 -4.88 30.99
N VAL A 494 -20.10 -3.75 30.37
CA VAL A 494 -20.93 -3.11 29.33
C VAL A 494 -20.70 -3.84 28.02
N THR A 495 -21.69 -4.62 27.56
CA THR A 495 -21.59 -5.47 26.36
C THR A 495 -22.07 -4.76 25.08
N GLY A 496 -22.96 -3.77 25.21
CA GLY A 496 -23.53 -3.04 24.07
C GLY A 496 -23.12 -1.57 24.05
N MET A 497 -22.47 -1.13 22.97
CA MET A 497 -22.09 0.28 22.76
C MET A 497 -22.46 0.69 21.34
N THR A 498 -23.09 1.87 21.19
CA THR A 498 -23.26 2.51 19.89
C THR A 498 -22.21 3.59 19.73
N VAL A 499 -21.45 3.53 18.65
CA VAL A 499 -20.31 4.42 18.41
C VAL A 499 -20.56 5.24 17.15
N THR A 500 -20.42 6.57 17.26
CA THR A 500 -20.58 7.51 16.15
C THR A 500 -19.39 8.45 16.14
N GLN A 501 -18.73 8.59 15.02
CA GLN A 501 -17.74 9.64 14.85
C GLN A 501 -18.45 10.98 14.65
N VAL A 502 -18.01 12.00 15.38
CA VAL A 502 -18.61 13.34 15.36
C VAL A 502 -17.55 14.42 15.24
N MET A 503 -17.94 15.56 14.70
CA MET A 503 -17.07 16.74 14.66
C MET A 503 -17.46 17.66 15.82
N GLY A 504 -16.49 18.05 16.64
CA GLY A 504 -16.70 18.92 17.78
C GLY A 504 -16.13 20.31 17.56
N CYS A 505 -16.93 21.35 17.83
CA CYS A 505 -16.50 22.76 17.90
C CYS A 505 -16.44 23.18 19.38
N GLY A 506 -15.38 23.87 19.78
CA GLY A 506 -15.23 24.35 21.16
C GLY A 506 -14.02 25.26 21.37
N ILE A 507 -13.70 25.54 22.65
CA ILE A 507 -12.58 26.42 23.04
C ILE A 507 -11.20 25.89 22.58
N GLN A 508 -11.07 24.62 22.28
CA GLN A 508 -9.89 24.08 21.59
C GLN A 508 -9.86 24.63 20.16
N LYS A 509 -9.11 25.70 19.95
CA LYS A 509 -8.67 26.05 18.61
C LYS A 509 -7.63 25.02 18.20
N GLY A 510 -7.85 24.33 17.08
CA GLY A 510 -6.83 23.48 16.47
C GLY A 510 -5.53 24.29 16.30
N ALA A 511 -4.38 23.67 16.48
CA ALA A 511 -3.11 24.30 16.13
C ALA A 511 -3.19 24.74 14.67
N GLY A 512 -2.83 25.99 14.38
CA GLY A 512 -3.06 26.66 13.10
C GLY A 512 -2.64 25.81 11.89
N GLU A 513 -3.58 25.02 11.39
CA GLU A 513 -3.43 24.22 10.18
C GLU A 513 -3.47 25.15 8.98
N LYS A 514 -2.56 24.94 8.02
CA LYS A 514 -2.49 25.74 6.81
C LYS A 514 -2.94 24.92 5.60
N TYR A 515 -3.96 25.40 4.92
CA TYR A 515 -4.33 24.89 3.60
C TYR A 515 -3.93 25.91 2.53
N ARG A 516 -3.07 25.52 1.58
CA ARG A 516 -2.52 26.39 0.53
C ARG A 516 -1.86 27.68 1.06
N GLY A 517 -1.22 27.60 2.23
CA GLY A 517 -0.55 28.74 2.87
C GLY A 517 -1.48 29.67 3.66
N ALA A 518 -2.80 29.51 3.61
CA ALA A 518 -3.77 30.22 4.44
C ALA A 518 -4.05 29.44 5.73
N GLU A 519 -4.15 30.15 6.87
CA GLU A 519 -4.58 29.53 8.12
C GLU A 519 -6.02 29.02 7.97
N LEU A 520 -6.22 27.72 8.20
CA LEU A 520 -7.53 27.14 8.38
C LEU A 520 -7.97 27.45 9.80
N ASP A 521 -9.07 28.19 9.93
CA ASP A 521 -9.83 28.22 11.16
C ASP A 521 -10.48 26.84 11.34
N ALA A 522 -9.71 25.89 11.90
CA ALA A 522 -10.21 24.55 12.19
C ALA A 522 -11.23 24.65 13.32
N THR A 523 -12.45 24.99 12.96
CA THR A 523 -13.57 25.13 13.89
C THR A 523 -14.09 23.78 14.36
N LEU A 524 -13.75 22.69 13.65
CA LEU A 524 -14.26 21.34 13.90
C LEU A 524 -13.10 20.36 14.11
N LEU A 525 -13.10 19.67 15.26
CA LEU A 525 -12.14 18.63 15.59
C LEU A 525 -12.81 17.25 15.60
N PRO A 526 -12.17 16.18 15.08
CA PRO A 526 -12.70 14.84 15.12
C PRO A 526 -12.84 14.35 16.57
N LYS A 527 -14.02 13.87 16.92
CA LYS A 527 -14.40 13.31 18.21
C LYS A 527 -15.13 11.98 18.00
N VAL A 528 -15.22 11.19 19.05
CA VAL A 528 -16.07 10.00 19.08
C VAL A 528 -17.20 10.22 20.10
N LYS A 529 -18.40 9.85 19.72
CA LYS A 529 -19.57 9.78 20.60
C LYS A 529 -19.86 8.30 20.86
N VAL A 530 -19.72 7.88 22.11
CA VAL A 530 -20.04 6.52 22.58
C VAL A 530 -21.32 6.61 23.41
N GLU A 531 -22.30 5.81 23.05
CA GLU A 531 -23.57 5.71 23.75
C GLU A 531 -23.71 4.31 24.34
N VAL A 532 -23.93 4.24 25.64
CA VAL A 532 -24.17 2.99 26.35
C VAL A 532 -25.48 3.08 27.10
N ILE A 533 -26.24 2.00 27.13
CA ILE A 533 -27.49 1.92 27.91
C ILE A 533 -27.25 0.92 29.04
N VAL A 534 -27.48 1.37 30.26
CA VAL A 534 -27.24 0.56 31.45
C VAL A 534 -28.47 0.55 32.37
N GLY A 535 -28.72 -0.59 32.99
CA GLY A 535 -29.78 -0.77 33.97
C GLY A 535 -29.27 -1.47 35.23
N LYS A 536 -28.48 -2.55 35.06
CA LYS A 536 -27.89 -3.30 36.21
C LYS A 536 -26.57 -2.73 36.70
N ILE A 537 -25.81 -2.08 35.80
CA ILE A 537 -24.54 -1.45 36.14
C ILE A 537 -24.85 -0.05 36.67
N PRO A 538 -24.39 0.33 37.89
CA PRO A 538 -24.59 1.68 38.41
C PRO A 538 -23.97 2.74 37.47
N VAL A 539 -24.74 3.77 37.16
CA VAL A 539 -24.31 4.88 36.28
C VAL A 539 -23.03 5.54 36.78
N GLU A 540 -22.90 5.68 38.11
CA GLU A 540 -21.74 6.28 38.75
C GLU A 540 -20.44 5.52 38.42
N LYS A 541 -20.50 4.18 38.34
CA LYS A 541 -19.34 3.36 37.96
C LYS A 541 -18.95 3.58 36.50
N VAL A 542 -19.93 3.72 35.61
CA VAL A 542 -19.70 4.04 34.18
C VAL A 542 -19.02 5.40 34.05
N ILE A 543 -19.55 6.42 34.74
CA ILE A 543 -18.97 7.77 34.75
C ILE A 543 -17.56 7.77 35.30
N GLU A 544 -17.32 7.10 36.44
CA GLU A 544 -16.02 7.04 37.11
C GLU A 544 -14.99 6.35 36.19
N THR A 545 -15.36 5.22 35.60
CA THR A 545 -14.52 4.47 34.66
C THR A 545 -14.17 5.31 33.44
N ALA A 546 -15.17 5.99 32.84
CA ALA A 546 -14.93 6.86 31.70
C ALA A 546 -14.01 8.05 32.06
N LYS A 547 -14.26 8.70 33.20
CA LYS A 547 -13.41 9.80 33.70
C LYS A 547 -11.97 9.36 33.87
N LYS A 548 -11.75 8.24 34.56
CA LYS A 548 -10.40 7.69 34.81
C LYS A 548 -9.68 7.36 33.51
N THR A 549 -10.37 6.81 32.53
CA THR A 549 -9.80 6.38 31.26
C THR A 549 -9.48 7.54 30.33
N LEU A 550 -10.36 8.56 30.29
CA LEU A 550 -10.27 9.66 29.33
C LEU A 550 -9.41 10.83 29.80
N TYR A 551 -9.16 10.94 31.10
CA TYR A 551 -8.45 12.06 31.70
C TYR A 551 -7.01 12.20 31.19
N THR A 552 -6.64 13.39 30.71
CA THR A 552 -5.26 13.78 30.33
C THR A 552 -4.77 15.02 31.06
N GLY A 553 -5.65 15.71 31.79
CA GLY A 553 -5.34 16.98 32.45
C GLY A 553 -5.33 18.19 31.50
N HIS A 554 -5.74 18.00 30.25
CA HIS A 554 -5.81 19.07 29.24
C HIS A 554 -7.24 19.33 28.78
N ILE A 555 -7.51 20.55 28.34
CA ILE A 555 -8.80 20.93 27.72
C ILE A 555 -9.06 20.00 26.53
N GLY A 556 -10.27 19.43 26.45
CA GLY A 556 -10.71 18.59 25.35
C GLY A 556 -10.77 17.09 25.63
N ASP A 557 -10.61 16.66 26.88
CA ASP A 557 -10.74 15.25 27.29
C ASP A 557 -12.12 14.67 27.02
N GLY A 558 -13.15 15.51 26.98
CA GLY A 558 -14.49 15.09 26.61
C GLY A 558 -15.56 15.55 27.57
N LYS A 559 -16.79 15.09 27.32
CA LYS A 559 -17.98 15.33 28.16
C LYS A 559 -18.80 14.06 28.25
N ILE A 560 -19.43 13.86 29.42
CA ILE A 560 -20.33 12.74 29.68
C ILE A 560 -21.70 13.31 29.98
N PHE A 561 -22.73 12.79 29.32
CA PHE A 561 -24.13 13.15 29.51
C PHE A 561 -24.90 11.91 29.93
N VAL A 562 -25.82 12.07 30.88
CA VAL A 562 -26.70 10.99 31.34
C VAL A 562 -28.14 11.39 31.05
N TYR A 563 -28.91 10.47 30.47
CA TYR A 563 -30.30 10.62 30.16
C TYR A 563 -31.11 9.48 30.75
N ASP A 564 -32.31 9.76 31.24
CA ASP A 564 -33.26 8.73 31.60
C ASP A 564 -33.87 8.11 30.34
N VAL A 565 -34.00 6.79 30.32
CA VAL A 565 -34.62 6.04 29.24
C VAL A 565 -36.02 5.61 29.72
N ALA A 566 -37.03 6.14 29.10
CA ALA A 566 -38.41 5.86 29.52
C ALA A 566 -38.77 4.38 29.26
N GLN A 567 -38.32 3.81 28.14
CA GLN A 567 -38.61 2.43 27.74
C GLN A 567 -37.56 1.91 26.78
N VAL A 568 -37.27 0.62 26.86
CA VAL A 568 -36.48 -0.16 25.90
C VAL A 568 -37.29 -1.35 25.47
N VAL A 569 -37.31 -1.62 24.17
CA VAL A 569 -38.02 -2.78 23.59
C VAL A 569 -37.04 -3.52 22.67
N LYS A 570 -36.91 -4.82 22.86
CA LYS A 570 -36.10 -5.71 22.03
C LYS A 570 -36.89 -6.12 20.79
N VAL A 571 -36.45 -5.70 19.62
CA VAL A 571 -37.17 -5.90 18.36
C VAL A 571 -37.39 -7.39 18.05
N ARG A 572 -36.43 -8.25 18.36
CA ARG A 572 -36.49 -9.68 18.06
C ARG A 572 -37.54 -10.44 18.87
N THR A 573 -37.69 -10.09 20.16
CA THR A 573 -38.50 -10.87 21.11
C THR A 573 -39.69 -10.11 21.67
N GLY A 574 -39.73 -8.77 21.51
CA GLY A 574 -40.75 -7.89 22.13
C GLY A 574 -40.55 -7.69 23.63
N GLU A 575 -39.47 -8.18 24.24
CA GLU A 575 -39.13 -7.93 25.66
C GLU A 575 -38.97 -6.44 25.92
N GLU A 576 -39.42 -5.98 27.10
CA GLU A 576 -39.41 -4.58 27.51
C GLU A 576 -38.59 -4.35 28.79
N GLY A 577 -38.14 -3.12 28.97
CA GLY A 577 -37.44 -2.71 30.19
C GLY A 577 -36.03 -3.32 30.31
N ILE A 578 -35.62 -3.65 31.54
CA ILE A 578 -34.26 -4.16 31.85
C ILE A 578 -33.96 -5.50 31.16
N GLU A 579 -34.95 -6.32 30.94
CA GLU A 579 -34.79 -7.62 30.26
C GLU A 579 -34.48 -7.45 28.77
N ALA A 580 -34.98 -6.39 28.14
CA ALA A 580 -34.64 -6.07 26.77
C ALA A 580 -33.17 -5.72 26.53
N LEU A 581 -32.42 -5.37 27.59
CA LEU A 581 -30.99 -5.02 27.52
C LEU A 581 -30.07 -6.24 27.60
N GLN A 582 -30.59 -7.44 27.84
CA GLN A 582 -29.78 -8.65 27.94
C GLN A 582 -29.92 -9.50 26.68
N ASP A 583 -28.82 -9.62 25.93
CA ASP A 583 -28.68 -10.70 24.98
C ASP A 583 -28.10 -11.90 25.72
N VAL A 584 -28.98 -12.86 26.02
CA VAL A 584 -28.59 -14.19 26.47
C VAL A 584 -28.51 -15.05 25.20
N GLU A 585 -27.32 -15.49 24.81
CA GLU A 585 -27.17 -16.60 23.87
C GLU A 585 -27.51 -17.92 24.56
#